data_77a0cfd89340204aa938ece8aa869143
#
_entry.id   77a0cfd89340204aa938ece8aa869143
#
_cell.length_a   1.000
_cell.length_b   1.000
_cell.length_c   1.000
_cell.angle_alpha   90.00
_cell.angle_beta   90.00
_cell.angle_gamma   90.00
#
_symmetry.space_group_name_H-M   'P 1'
#
loop_
_entity.id
_entity.type
_entity.pdbx_description
1 polymer ?
#
loop_
_entity_poly.entity_id
_entity_poly.type
_entity_poly.pdbx_seq_one_letter_code
_entity_poly.pdbx_strand_id
1 'polypeptide(L)'
;MNCDDYFNQIAKPGKCEVCGAEKPVVVLSSSFGACSCAYCKECYNFNLEPYDLCVSTVWSCGWQNMSERAKNIVEKSLIKIGKTFDEMMKDVKKKDQDYLDWCNRTTKNDRVED
;
A
#
# COMPACT_ATOMS: atom_id res chain seq x y z
N MET A 1 1.53 10.70 28.61
CA MET A 1 0.62 10.82 27.44
C MET A 1 0.64 9.52 26.68
N ASN A 2 -0.51 8.95 26.41
CA ASN A 2 -0.57 7.71 25.63
C ASN A 2 -0.70 7.99 24.15
N CYS A 3 -0.63 6.93 23.31
CA CYS A 3 -0.67 7.08 21.86
C CYS A 3 -1.99 7.68 21.36
N ASP A 4 -3.09 7.40 22.06
CA ASP A 4 -4.41 7.94 21.71
C ASP A 4 -4.45 9.44 21.87
N ASP A 5 -3.89 9.96 22.95
CA ASP A 5 -3.86 11.41 23.19
C ASP A 5 -3.01 12.11 22.14
N TYR A 6 -1.86 11.53 21.79
CA TYR A 6 -1.00 12.08 20.76
C TYR A 6 -1.72 12.11 19.41
N PHE A 7 -2.37 11.01 19.04
CA PHE A 7 -3.12 10.93 17.80
C PHE A 7 -4.19 12.02 17.74
N ASN A 8 -4.97 12.15 18.81
CA ASN A 8 -6.06 13.12 18.86
C ASN A 8 -5.57 14.56 18.73
N GLN A 9 -4.36 14.85 19.21
CA GLN A 9 -3.78 16.20 19.12
C GLN A 9 -3.38 16.57 17.70
N ILE A 10 -2.91 15.61 16.91
CA ILE A 10 -2.38 15.90 15.57
C ILE A 10 -3.33 15.50 14.43
N ALA A 11 -4.39 14.74 14.75
CA ALA A 11 -5.31 14.26 13.72
C ALA A 11 -6.14 15.42 13.17
N LYS A 12 -6.38 15.37 11.86
CA LYS A 12 -7.19 16.35 11.13
C LYS A 12 -8.27 15.65 10.34
N PRO A 13 -9.40 16.30 10.07
CA PRO A 13 -10.45 15.70 9.24
C PRO A 13 -9.87 15.31 7.87
N GLY A 14 -10.19 14.10 7.40
CA GLY A 14 -9.73 13.64 6.13
C GLY A 14 -10.25 12.26 5.82
N LYS A 15 -9.65 11.61 4.81
CA LYS A 15 -10.03 10.28 4.39
C LYS A 15 -8.86 9.33 4.62
N CYS A 16 -9.12 8.23 5.31
CA CYS A 16 -8.11 7.20 5.54
C CYS A 16 -7.78 6.50 4.22
N GLU A 17 -6.51 6.44 3.87
CA GLU A 17 -6.09 5.81 2.62
C GLU A 17 -6.10 4.29 2.69
N VAL A 18 -6.20 3.71 3.89
CA VAL A 18 -6.29 2.26 4.05
C VAL A 18 -7.73 1.78 3.91
N CYS A 19 -8.64 2.28 4.78
CA CYS A 19 -10.02 1.79 4.81
C CYS A 19 -11.01 2.67 4.05
N GLY A 20 -10.59 3.86 3.62
CA GLY A 20 -11.45 4.76 2.84
C GLY A 20 -12.49 5.51 3.65
N ALA A 21 -12.49 5.39 4.98
CA ALA A 21 -13.48 6.06 5.81
C ALA A 21 -13.13 7.53 6.00
N GLU A 22 -14.14 8.38 6.05
CA GLU A 22 -13.95 9.79 6.35
C GLU A 22 -13.96 9.96 7.87
N LYS A 23 -12.77 10.16 8.42
CA LYS A 23 -12.51 10.24 9.87
C LYS A 23 -11.31 11.13 10.09
N PRO A 24 -11.07 11.58 11.35
CA PRO A 24 -9.80 12.22 11.65
C PRO A 24 -8.62 11.29 11.31
N VAL A 25 -7.62 11.83 10.63
CA VAL A 25 -6.46 11.07 10.16
C VAL A 25 -5.17 11.79 10.52
N VAL A 26 -4.08 11.03 10.58
CA VAL A 26 -2.73 11.58 10.65
C VAL A 26 -1.98 11.18 9.39
N VAL A 27 -1.09 12.05 8.92
CA VAL A 27 -0.27 11.78 7.73
C VAL A 27 1.11 11.35 8.19
N LEU A 28 1.47 10.14 7.83
CA LEU A 28 2.74 9.54 8.26
C LEU A 28 3.41 8.82 7.08
N SER A 29 4.71 8.62 7.19
CA SER A 29 5.45 7.84 6.19
C SER A 29 5.00 6.38 6.21
N SER A 30 4.75 5.83 5.03
CA SER A 30 4.36 4.43 4.89
C SER A 30 5.56 3.52 5.14
N SER A 31 5.30 2.33 5.69
CA SER A 31 6.31 1.28 5.82
C SER A 31 6.61 0.64 4.46
N PHE A 32 5.73 0.80 3.49
CA PHE A 32 5.81 0.13 2.19
C PHE A 32 6.18 1.05 1.03
N GLY A 33 6.68 2.23 1.31
CA GLY A 33 7.06 3.11 0.22
C GLY A 33 7.63 4.43 0.71
N ALA A 34 8.22 5.17 -0.20
CA ALA A 34 8.80 6.47 0.10
C ALA A 34 7.75 7.57 -0.06
N CYS A 35 6.58 7.37 0.53
CA CYS A 35 5.47 8.31 0.46
C CYS A 35 4.77 8.42 1.81
N SER A 36 4.02 9.50 1.98
CA SER A 36 3.22 9.71 3.17
C SER A 36 1.78 9.36 2.88
N CYS A 37 1.12 8.73 3.83
CA CYS A 37 -0.28 8.33 3.70
C CYS A 37 -1.07 8.81 4.90
N ALA A 38 -2.38 8.97 4.72
CA ALA A 38 -3.29 9.36 5.78
C ALA A 38 -3.90 8.10 6.42
N TYR A 39 -3.79 8.00 7.74
CA TYR A 39 -4.27 6.84 8.50
C TYR A 39 -5.26 7.28 9.56
N CYS A 40 -6.41 6.61 9.63
CA CYS A 40 -7.30 6.81 10.78
C CYS A 40 -6.71 6.09 12.01
N LYS A 41 -7.26 6.39 13.19
CA LYS A 41 -6.73 5.85 14.44
C LYS A 41 -6.65 4.33 14.45
N GLU A 42 -7.69 3.67 13.94
CA GLU A 42 -7.75 2.22 13.91
C GLU A 42 -6.66 1.63 12.99
N CYS A 43 -6.53 2.16 11.77
CA CYS A 43 -5.51 1.68 10.85
C CYS A 43 -4.10 1.99 11.35
N TYR A 44 -3.92 3.13 12.00
CA TYR A 44 -2.66 3.50 12.63
C TYR A 44 -2.28 2.51 13.74
N ASN A 45 -3.24 2.19 14.62
CA ASN A 45 -2.98 1.30 15.76
C ASN A 45 -2.63 -0.13 15.33
N PHE A 46 -3.19 -0.59 14.21
CA PHE A 46 -2.92 -1.94 13.70
C PHE A 46 -1.82 -1.97 12.65
N ASN A 47 -1.18 -0.84 12.37
CA ASN A 47 -0.09 -0.73 11.38
C ASN A 47 -0.50 -1.22 9.99
N LEU A 48 -1.72 -0.87 9.56
CA LEU A 48 -2.21 -1.26 8.25
C LEU A 48 -1.68 -0.31 7.18
N GLU A 49 -1.59 -0.80 5.94
CA GLU A 49 -1.08 -0.02 4.81
C GLU A 49 -2.10 0.02 3.67
N PRO A 50 -2.10 1.09 2.85
CA PRO A 50 -3.01 1.16 1.71
C PRO A 50 -2.82 0.00 0.74
N TYR A 51 -3.92 -0.43 0.13
CA TYR A 51 -3.93 -1.58 -0.77
C TYR A 51 -2.94 -1.44 -1.93
N ASP A 52 -2.90 -0.24 -2.54
CA ASP A 52 -2.00 0.00 -3.67
C ASP A 52 -0.54 -0.20 -3.28
N LEU A 53 -0.17 0.19 -2.06
CA LEU A 53 1.20 0.00 -1.56
C LEU A 53 1.46 -1.47 -1.25
N CYS A 54 0.47 -2.21 -0.78
CA CYS A 54 0.60 -3.66 -0.58
C CYS A 54 0.88 -4.35 -1.90
N VAL A 55 0.11 -4.03 -2.94
CA VAL A 55 0.29 -4.60 -4.27
C VAL A 55 1.69 -4.25 -4.82
N SER A 56 2.09 -2.99 -4.72
CA SER A 56 3.39 -2.54 -5.21
C SER A 56 4.54 -3.22 -4.50
N THR A 57 4.43 -3.42 -3.19
CA THR A 57 5.48 -4.06 -2.40
C THR A 57 5.59 -5.55 -2.75
N VAL A 58 4.46 -6.25 -2.87
CA VAL A 58 4.46 -7.66 -3.26
C VAL A 58 5.02 -7.81 -4.67
N TRP A 59 4.66 -6.90 -5.58
CA TRP A 59 5.18 -6.92 -6.94
C TRP A 59 6.70 -6.71 -6.98
N SER A 60 7.21 -5.73 -6.24
CA SER A 60 8.64 -5.38 -6.32
C SER A 60 9.54 -6.32 -5.54
N CYS A 61 9.09 -6.81 -4.39
CA CYS A 61 9.91 -7.69 -3.53
C CYS A 61 9.65 -9.17 -3.78
N GLY A 62 8.42 -9.52 -4.13
CA GLY A 62 7.98 -10.91 -4.19
C GLY A 62 7.51 -11.39 -2.82
N TRP A 63 6.34 -12.02 -2.77
CA TRP A 63 5.74 -12.45 -1.50
C TRP A 63 6.70 -13.30 -0.66
N GLN A 64 7.39 -14.24 -1.31
CA GLN A 64 8.28 -15.17 -0.61
C GLN A 64 9.50 -14.50 -0.02
N ASN A 65 9.89 -13.34 -0.56
CA ASN A 65 11.06 -12.61 -0.10
C ASN A 65 10.74 -11.58 0.98
N MET A 66 9.45 -11.37 1.28
CA MET A 66 9.03 -10.41 2.28
C MET A 66 9.24 -10.96 3.70
N SER A 67 9.54 -10.06 4.64
CA SER A 67 9.66 -10.44 6.05
C SER A 67 8.30 -10.87 6.59
N GLU A 68 8.32 -11.62 7.70
CA GLU A 68 7.07 -12.02 8.38
C GLU A 68 6.25 -10.80 8.80
N ARG A 69 6.93 -9.76 9.28
CA ARG A 69 6.24 -8.52 9.65
C ARG A 69 5.52 -7.90 8.46
N ALA A 70 6.19 -7.82 7.31
CA ALA A 70 5.59 -7.25 6.11
C ALA A 70 4.41 -8.07 5.62
N LYS A 71 4.55 -9.41 5.63
CA LYS A 71 3.45 -10.31 5.26
C LYS A 71 2.25 -10.12 6.17
N ASN A 72 2.47 -10.01 7.48
CA ASN A 72 1.40 -9.78 8.44
C ASN A 72 0.67 -8.46 8.19
N ILE A 73 1.41 -7.41 7.87
CA ILE A 73 0.81 -6.10 7.55
C ILE A 73 -0.09 -6.24 6.32
N VAL A 74 0.38 -6.91 5.27
CA VAL A 74 -0.40 -7.12 4.05
C VAL A 74 -1.67 -7.91 4.36
N GLU A 75 -1.55 -9.02 5.08
CA GLU A 75 -2.69 -9.88 5.39
C GLU A 75 -3.75 -9.14 6.20
N LYS A 76 -3.34 -8.41 7.24
CA LYS A 76 -4.27 -7.64 8.06
C LYS A 76 -4.92 -6.51 7.27
N SER A 77 -4.15 -5.87 6.39
CA SER A 77 -4.69 -4.80 5.54
C SER A 77 -5.75 -5.33 4.58
N LEU A 78 -5.52 -6.51 3.99
CA LEU A 78 -6.50 -7.16 3.12
C LEU A 78 -7.79 -7.49 3.88
N ILE A 79 -7.66 -8.03 5.07
CA ILE A 79 -8.84 -8.34 5.92
C ILE A 79 -9.64 -7.07 6.19
N LYS A 80 -8.95 -5.97 6.50
CA LYS A 80 -9.60 -4.70 6.82
C LYS A 80 -10.49 -4.19 5.69
N ILE A 81 -10.03 -4.34 4.44
CA ILE A 81 -10.76 -3.83 3.28
C ILE A 81 -11.59 -4.91 2.58
N GLY A 82 -11.61 -6.14 3.10
CA GLY A 82 -12.44 -7.21 2.56
C GLY A 82 -11.94 -7.83 1.27
N LYS A 83 -10.64 -7.80 1.03
CA LYS A 83 -10.04 -8.44 -0.15
C LYS A 83 -9.35 -9.73 0.23
N THR A 84 -9.33 -10.69 -0.71
CA THR A 84 -8.64 -11.96 -0.52
C THR A 84 -7.21 -11.86 -1.05
N PHE A 85 -6.37 -12.80 -0.59
CA PHE A 85 -5.01 -12.92 -1.10
C PHE A 85 -4.99 -13.18 -2.61
N ASP A 86 -5.90 -14.03 -3.10
CA ASP A 86 -5.98 -14.34 -4.52
C ASP A 86 -6.32 -13.12 -5.35
N GLU A 87 -7.23 -12.26 -4.87
CA GLU A 87 -7.56 -11.01 -5.54
C GLU A 87 -6.35 -10.10 -5.62
N MET A 88 -5.60 -10.00 -4.53
CA MET A 88 -4.37 -9.20 -4.51
C MET A 88 -3.35 -9.73 -5.51
N MET A 89 -3.16 -11.05 -5.57
CA MET A 89 -2.19 -11.64 -6.50
C MET A 89 -2.58 -11.44 -7.96
N LYS A 90 -3.87 -11.37 -8.27
CA LYS A 90 -4.33 -11.00 -9.61
C LYS A 90 -3.92 -9.58 -9.96
N ASP A 91 -4.06 -8.66 -9.02
CA ASP A 91 -3.65 -7.27 -9.23
C ASP A 91 -2.14 -7.14 -9.35
N VAL A 92 -1.38 -7.94 -8.60
CA VAL A 92 0.08 -7.99 -8.72
C VAL A 92 0.49 -8.44 -10.13
N LYS A 93 -0.16 -9.50 -10.65
CA LYS A 93 0.12 -9.99 -12.00
C LYS A 93 -0.22 -8.96 -13.07
N LYS A 94 -1.34 -8.26 -12.88
CA LYS A 94 -1.74 -7.19 -13.81
C LYS A 94 -0.71 -6.07 -13.83
N LYS A 95 -0.22 -5.68 -12.67
CA LYS A 95 0.80 -4.64 -12.56
C LYS A 95 2.08 -5.07 -13.26
N ASP A 96 2.47 -6.33 -13.11
CA ASP A 96 3.65 -6.88 -13.77
C ASP A 96 3.48 -6.87 -15.29
N GLN A 97 2.33 -7.26 -15.78
CA GLN A 97 2.04 -7.25 -17.23
C GLN A 97 2.05 -5.83 -17.78
N ASP A 98 1.46 -4.89 -17.07
CA ASP A 98 1.46 -3.48 -17.48
C ASP A 98 2.89 -2.94 -17.56
N TYR A 99 3.73 -3.30 -16.60
CA TYR A 99 5.14 -2.89 -16.60
C TYR A 99 5.89 -3.49 -17.79
N LEU A 100 5.67 -4.77 -18.09
CA LEU A 100 6.32 -5.43 -19.23
C LEU A 100 5.88 -4.81 -20.55
N ASP A 101 4.60 -4.49 -20.69
CA ASP A 101 4.08 -3.82 -21.89
C ASP A 101 4.72 -2.45 -22.06
N TRP A 102 4.87 -1.70 -20.98
CA TRP A 102 5.54 -0.40 -21.01
C TRP A 102 7.01 -0.54 -21.44
N CYS A 103 7.72 -1.51 -20.89
CA CYS A 103 9.11 -1.77 -21.24
C CYS A 103 9.25 -2.14 -22.71
N ASN A 104 8.37 -2.99 -23.22
CA ASN A 104 8.40 -3.39 -24.62
C ASN A 104 8.17 -2.22 -25.55
N ARG A 105 7.23 -1.35 -25.22
CA ARG A 105 6.98 -0.15 -26.05
C ARG A 105 8.16 0.80 -26.04
N THR A 106 8.75 1.01 -24.88
CA THR A 106 9.93 1.89 -24.74
C THR A 106 11.10 1.35 -25.54
N THR A 107 11.33 0.04 -25.45
CA THR A 107 12.42 -0.62 -26.19
C THR A 107 12.23 -0.49 -27.70
N LYS A 108 10.99 -0.65 -28.18
CA LYS A 108 10.70 -0.50 -29.61
C LYS A 108 10.94 0.93 -30.08
N ASN A 109 10.54 1.91 -29.26
CA ASN A 109 10.75 3.32 -29.59
C ASN A 109 12.24 3.63 -29.67
N ASP A 110 13.04 3.11 -28.78
CA ASP A 110 14.48 3.28 -28.78
C ASP A 110 15.11 2.71 -30.05
N ARG A 111 14.62 1.55 -30.50
CA ARG A 111 15.11 0.94 -31.72
C ARG A 111 14.78 1.75 -32.96
N VAL A 112 13.61 2.36 -32.98
CA VAL A 112 13.19 3.17 -34.13
C VAL A 112 14.06 4.41 -34.25
N GLU A 113 14.48 4.97 -33.15
CA GLU A 113 15.31 6.17 -33.14
C GLU A 113 16.75 5.90 -33.53
N ASP A 114 17.19 4.68 -33.41
CA ASP A 114 18.53 4.28 -33.84
C ASP A 114 18.58 4.14 -35.34
#